data_1ded78c1d3307efde1ea6a1c6497fff2
#
_entry.id   1ded78c1d3307efde1ea6a1c6497fff2
#
_cell.length_a   1.000
_cell.length_b   1.000
_cell.length_c   1.000
_cell.angle_alpha   90.00
_cell.angle_beta   90.00
_cell.angle_gamma   90.00
#
_symmetry.space_group_name_H-M   'P 1'
#
loop_
_entity.id
_entity.type
_entity.pdbx_description
1 polymer ?
#
loop_
_entity_poly.entity_id
_entity_poly.type
_entity_poly.pdbx_seq_one_letter_code
_entity_poly.pdbx_strand_id
1 'polypeptide(L)'
;MDNNNMLNEMIENPEEAIKSITVSDLGYSVLQPQYFNQFVREATRNQTILSEARRIVMDAQVVNIDRTGFSNRLMEDATEDVAPTGTNPAFAQEQLIAKEFVGMVGINDRSLRRNIEKQNFQSTLISMASEKWGEDWESLAVFGDTTKYSTGDLLKSQDGWIKKATNKLYGTGTGKDFTGTSVAIDELMKQMLQAYPKNYLKNRSNLRFYLPSELFDDYIDAVGQRPTYVGDDATGQNIARPYKGVPVREATVLNDTEGADTTKGYGKVAMLMDPNNMVYGIFQEVGIEPDRQPKLRKTDFVFSAESDQGFENPGVGVVALYNETKPSS
;
A
#
# COMPACT_ATOMS: atom_id res chain seq x y z
N MET A 1 23.51 30.50 44.26
CA MET A 1 22.97 31.70 43.60
C MET A 1 21.55 31.89 44.08
N ASP A 2 21.29 33.02 44.70
CA ASP A 2 20.03 33.27 45.39
C ASP A 2 18.87 33.43 44.39
N ASN A 3 17.71 32.80 44.69
CA ASN A 3 16.49 32.88 43.90
C ASN A 3 16.01 34.30 43.61
N ASN A 4 16.40 35.27 44.42
CA ASN A 4 16.06 36.68 44.24
C ASN A 4 16.84 37.35 43.08
N ASN A 5 18.05 36.89 42.74
CA ASN A 5 18.80 37.43 41.62
C ASN A 5 18.21 36.94 40.27
N MET A 6 17.71 35.71 40.19
CA MET A 6 17.04 35.21 38.99
C MET A 6 15.71 35.96 38.71
N LEU A 7 14.97 36.28 39.77
CA LEU A 7 13.70 37.00 39.61
C LEU A 7 13.92 38.47 39.13
N ASN A 8 15.00 39.09 39.55
CA ASN A 8 15.34 40.45 39.11
C ASN A 8 15.84 40.50 37.66
N GLU A 9 16.63 39.50 37.21
CA GLU A 9 17.02 39.35 35.79
C GLU A 9 15.80 39.11 34.88
N MET A 10 14.81 38.35 35.34
CA MET A 10 13.58 38.08 34.57
C MET A 10 12.69 39.32 34.41
N ILE A 11 12.82 40.29 35.31
CA ILE A 11 12.05 41.56 35.27
C ILE A 11 12.74 42.61 34.38
N GLU A 12 14.07 42.62 34.32
CA GLU A 12 14.83 43.57 33.51
C GLU A 12 14.89 43.21 32.01
N ASN A 13 14.82 41.93 31.64
CA ASN A 13 14.82 41.49 30.22
C ASN A 13 13.84 40.37 29.97
N PRO A 14 12.53 40.67 29.82
CA PRO A 14 11.53 39.64 29.57
C PRO A 14 11.71 38.87 28.25
N GLU A 15 12.38 39.45 27.25
CA GLU A 15 12.67 38.77 25.97
C GLU A 15 13.81 37.75 26.07
N GLU A 16 14.79 37.95 26.95
CA GLU A 16 15.86 36.95 27.20
C GLU A 16 15.36 35.79 28.08
N ALA A 17 14.44 36.06 29.00
CA ALA A 17 13.81 35.03 29.81
C ALA A 17 12.97 34.07 28.95
N ILE A 18 12.37 34.56 27.88
CA ILE A 18 11.62 33.74 26.91
C ILE A 18 12.56 32.90 26.01
N LYS A 19 13.76 33.43 25.73
CA LYS A 19 14.77 32.69 24.92
C LYS A 19 15.50 31.60 25.69
N SER A 20 15.48 31.58 27.01
CA SER A 20 16.18 30.60 27.83
C SER A 20 15.39 29.32 28.10
N ILE A 21 14.10 29.26 27.74
CA ILE A 21 13.31 28.03 27.82
C ILE A 21 13.51 27.29 26.51
N THR A 22 14.61 26.57 26.42
CA THR A 22 14.86 25.68 25.28
C THR A 22 13.95 24.44 25.37
N VAL A 23 13.57 23.89 24.21
CA VAL A 23 12.73 22.69 24.08
C VAL A 23 13.27 21.51 24.91
N SER A 24 14.57 21.52 25.26
CA SER A 24 15.23 20.51 26.08
C SER A 24 14.82 20.57 27.56
N ASP A 25 14.38 21.74 28.08
CA ASP A 25 13.95 21.88 29.47
C ASP A 25 12.50 21.42 29.71
N LEU A 26 11.72 21.23 28.65
CA LEU A 26 10.35 20.75 28.72
C LEU A 26 10.21 19.23 28.81
N GLY A 27 11.32 18.50 28.85
CA GLY A 27 11.32 17.05 29.06
C GLY A 27 10.64 16.23 27.97
N TYR A 28 10.41 16.82 26.81
CA TYR A 28 9.91 16.14 25.63
C TYR A 28 11.11 15.67 24.78
N SER A 29 11.59 14.47 25.08
CA SER A 29 12.49 13.80 24.14
C SER A 29 11.72 13.57 22.85
N VAL A 30 12.21 14.19 21.77
CA VAL A 30 11.89 13.75 20.41
C VAL A 30 11.98 12.22 20.41
N LEU A 31 10.94 11.53 19.98
CA LEU A 31 10.97 10.08 19.86
C LEU A 31 12.23 9.69 19.09
N GLN A 32 13.08 8.89 19.74
CA GLN A 32 14.37 8.55 19.17
C GLN A 32 14.17 7.81 17.84
N PRO A 33 15.08 7.95 16.87
CA PRO A 33 14.99 7.25 15.57
C PRO A 33 14.76 5.74 15.66
N GLN A 34 15.09 5.13 16.81
CA GLN A 34 14.87 3.70 17.07
C GLN A 34 13.40 3.33 17.22
N TYR A 35 12.57 4.18 17.83
CA TYR A 35 11.11 3.96 17.91
C TYR A 35 10.44 4.12 16.55
N PHE A 36 10.95 4.96 15.74
CA PHE A 36 10.56 5.23 14.40
C PHE A 36 10.70 3.99 13.47
N ASN A 37 11.88 3.35 13.50
CA ASN A 37 12.10 2.11 12.75
C ASN A 37 11.19 0.96 13.21
N GLN A 38 10.80 0.94 14.48
CA GLN A 38 9.89 -0.05 15.03
C GLN A 38 8.47 0.19 14.53
N PHE A 39 8.02 1.43 14.48
CA PHE A 39 6.71 1.81 13.96
C PHE A 39 6.51 1.35 12.50
N VAL A 40 7.42 1.67 11.60
CA VAL A 40 7.32 1.25 10.20
C VAL A 40 7.33 -0.27 10.06
N ARG A 41 8.08 -0.98 10.86
CA ARG A 41 8.10 -2.46 10.85
C ARG A 41 6.77 -3.06 11.28
N GLU A 42 6.11 -2.52 12.31
CA GLU A 42 4.79 -3.00 12.74
C GLU A 42 3.73 -2.70 11.69
N ALA A 43 3.69 -1.49 11.16
CA ALA A 43 2.75 -1.12 10.11
C ALA A 43 2.85 -2.04 8.88
N THR A 44 4.06 -2.38 8.45
CA THR A 44 4.27 -3.28 7.30
C THR A 44 4.02 -4.76 7.62
N ARG A 45 4.09 -5.20 8.88
CA ARG A 45 3.84 -6.60 9.26
C ARG A 45 2.37 -6.98 9.20
N ASN A 46 1.48 -6.05 9.49
CA ASN A 46 0.05 -6.30 9.54
C ASN A 46 -0.62 -6.24 8.15
N GLN A 47 0.12 -5.82 7.12
CA GLN A 47 -0.40 -5.64 5.77
C GLN A 47 -0.08 -6.86 4.89
N THR A 48 -1.07 -7.34 4.13
CA THR A 48 -0.91 -8.53 3.28
C THR A 48 -0.17 -8.20 1.99
N ILE A 49 -0.66 -7.22 1.23
CA ILE A 49 -0.10 -6.87 -0.08
C ILE A 49 1.15 -6.00 0.08
N LEU A 50 1.07 -4.99 0.94
CA LEU A 50 2.17 -4.05 1.15
C LEU A 50 3.41 -4.73 1.74
N SER A 51 3.24 -5.76 2.60
CA SER A 51 4.34 -6.53 3.17
C SER A 51 5.09 -7.39 2.15
N GLU A 52 4.40 -7.86 1.10
CA GLU A 52 5.00 -8.64 0.01
C GLU A 52 5.58 -7.75 -1.10
N ALA A 53 5.09 -6.51 -1.25
CA ALA A 53 5.54 -5.58 -2.27
C ALA A 53 6.98 -5.08 -2.03
N ARG A 54 7.66 -4.70 -3.11
CA ARG A 54 9.05 -4.23 -3.06
C ARG A 54 9.13 -2.80 -2.55
N ARG A 55 9.81 -2.61 -1.42
CA ARG A 55 10.10 -1.29 -0.85
C ARG A 55 11.31 -0.65 -1.53
N ILE A 56 11.20 0.63 -1.88
CA ILE A 56 12.30 1.47 -2.36
C ILE A 56 12.41 2.69 -1.43
N VAL A 57 13.62 2.96 -0.94
CA VAL A 57 13.93 4.21 -0.25
C VAL A 57 14.23 5.26 -1.32
N MET A 58 13.53 6.39 -1.27
CA MET A 58 13.67 7.47 -2.24
C MET A 58 14.64 8.52 -1.71
N ASP A 59 15.67 8.86 -2.49
CA ASP A 59 16.64 9.90 -2.14
C ASP A 59 16.13 11.32 -2.51
N ALA A 60 15.06 11.40 -3.29
CA ALA A 60 14.42 12.64 -3.71
C ALA A 60 12.90 12.44 -3.77
N GLN A 61 12.14 13.54 -3.70
CA GLN A 61 10.68 13.50 -3.81
C GLN A 61 10.17 12.87 -5.12
N VAL A 62 10.99 12.93 -6.16
CA VAL A 62 10.70 12.31 -7.46
C VAL A 62 11.82 11.34 -7.80
N VAL A 63 11.47 10.08 -7.99
CA VAL A 63 12.40 9.01 -8.38
C VAL A 63 11.90 8.33 -9.65
N ASN A 64 12.79 8.12 -10.60
CA ASN A 64 12.51 7.43 -11.84
C ASN A 64 12.97 5.98 -11.73
N ILE A 65 12.12 5.06 -12.13
CA ILE A 65 12.43 3.64 -12.27
C ILE A 65 12.65 3.37 -13.77
N ASP A 66 13.91 3.23 -14.15
CA ASP A 66 14.28 3.00 -15.53
C ASP A 66 14.22 1.51 -15.87
N ARG A 67 13.62 1.22 -17.01
CA ARG A 67 13.49 -0.12 -17.55
C ARG A 67 14.07 -0.17 -18.94
N THR A 68 14.95 -1.13 -19.19
CA THR A 68 15.59 -1.34 -20.50
C THR A 68 15.20 -2.72 -21.04
N GLY A 69 14.83 -2.78 -22.31
CA GLY A 69 14.48 -4.03 -22.97
C GLY A 69 14.68 -3.95 -24.47
N PHE A 70 14.65 -5.10 -25.13
CA PHE A 70 14.61 -5.18 -26.58
C PHE A 70 13.20 -5.56 -27.02
N SER A 71 12.53 -4.73 -27.80
CA SER A 71 11.19 -5.01 -28.33
C SER A 71 11.24 -5.96 -29.53
N ASN A 72 12.33 -5.94 -30.29
CA ASN A 72 12.52 -6.74 -31.49
C ASN A 72 13.58 -7.84 -31.27
N ARG A 73 13.59 -8.82 -32.17
CA ARG A 73 14.63 -9.84 -32.18
C ARG A 73 15.98 -9.20 -32.52
N LEU A 74 17.01 -9.59 -31.79
CA LEU A 74 18.39 -9.12 -32.00
C LEU A 74 19.10 -9.93 -33.10
N MET A 75 18.68 -11.17 -33.31
CA MET A 75 19.31 -12.07 -34.29
C MET A 75 18.58 -11.98 -35.62
N GLU A 76 19.36 -11.80 -36.68
CA GLU A 76 18.95 -11.82 -38.08
C GLU A 76 19.74 -12.91 -38.82
N ASP A 77 19.19 -13.42 -39.93
CA ASP A 77 19.91 -14.36 -40.80
C ASP A 77 21.05 -13.63 -41.55
N ALA A 78 22.22 -14.22 -41.50
CA ALA A 78 23.40 -13.60 -42.14
C ALA A 78 23.31 -13.80 -43.65
N THR A 79 23.20 -12.69 -44.39
CA THR A 79 23.26 -12.65 -45.84
C THR A 79 24.61 -12.04 -46.26
N GLU A 80 25.30 -12.69 -47.22
CA GLU A 80 26.57 -12.24 -47.71
C GLU A 80 26.44 -10.81 -48.33
N ASP A 81 27.33 -9.90 -48.00
CA ASP A 81 27.37 -8.51 -48.42
C ASP A 81 26.20 -7.60 -47.92
N VAL A 82 25.41 -8.03 -46.96
CA VAL A 82 24.36 -7.20 -46.35
C VAL A 82 24.67 -6.93 -44.90
N ALA A 83 24.75 -5.66 -44.51
CA ALA A 83 24.92 -5.27 -43.13
C ALA A 83 23.66 -5.59 -42.29
N PRO A 84 23.77 -6.16 -41.10
CA PRO A 84 22.60 -6.44 -40.25
C PRO A 84 21.88 -5.15 -39.86
N THR A 85 20.55 -5.22 -39.74
CA THR A 85 19.71 -4.11 -39.25
C THR A 85 19.86 -4.00 -37.75
N GLY A 86 20.53 -2.98 -37.26
CA GLY A 86 20.75 -2.81 -35.83
C GLY A 86 19.44 -2.65 -35.06
N THR A 87 19.28 -3.39 -33.94
CA THR A 87 18.14 -3.21 -33.03
C THR A 87 18.56 -2.35 -31.82
N ASN A 88 17.91 -1.22 -31.65
CA ASN A 88 18.14 -0.35 -30.52
C ASN A 88 17.37 -0.86 -29.27
N PRO A 89 17.95 -0.76 -28.06
CA PRO A 89 17.21 -1.01 -26.84
C PRO A 89 16.07 0.00 -26.68
N ALA A 90 14.92 -0.48 -26.23
CA ALA A 90 13.80 0.35 -25.83
C ALA A 90 13.95 0.70 -24.35
N PHE A 91 13.88 1.99 -24.05
CA PHE A 91 13.87 2.50 -22.68
C PHE A 91 12.44 2.88 -22.31
N ALA A 92 11.99 2.44 -21.16
CA ALA A 92 10.76 2.89 -20.55
C ALA A 92 11.05 3.35 -19.13
N GLN A 93 10.37 4.37 -18.68
CA GLN A 93 10.56 5.00 -17.39
C GLN A 93 9.23 5.11 -16.69
N GLU A 94 9.17 4.66 -15.45
CA GLU A 94 8.06 4.87 -14.54
C GLU A 94 8.51 5.84 -13.45
N GLN A 95 7.63 6.74 -13.04
CA GLN A 95 7.97 7.79 -12.09
C GLN A 95 7.18 7.59 -10.79
N LEU A 96 7.90 7.67 -9.67
CA LEU A 96 7.32 7.78 -8.33
C LEU A 96 7.43 9.23 -7.88
N ILE A 97 6.32 9.80 -7.40
CA ILE A 97 6.23 11.18 -6.90
C ILE A 97 5.68 11.14 -5.48
N ALA A 98 6.55 11.22 -4.49
CA ALA A 98 6.16 11.18 -3.09
C ALA A 98 5.25 12.35 -2.73
N LYS A 99 4.18 12.06 -2.01
CA LYS A 99 3.27 13.02 -1.39
C LYS A 99 3.28 12.86 0.10
N GLU A 100 3.13 13.99 0.79
CA GLU A 100 3.03 14.05 2.24
C GLU A 100 1.63 13.67 2.71
N PHE A 101 1.59 12.82 3.73
CA PHE A 101 0.40 12.43 4.47
C PHE A 101 0.57 12.81 5.93
N VAL A 102 -0.48 13.36 6.52
CA VAL A 102 -0.47 13.80 7.91
C VAL A 102 -1.70 13.22 8.61
N GLY A 103 -1.47 12.66 9.79
CA GLY A 103 -2.52 12.21 10.69
C GLY A 103 -2.32 12.75 12.09
N MET A 104 -3.38 12.88 12.88
CA MET A 104 -3.30 13.39 14.23
C MET A 104 -4.16 12.57 15.19
N VAL A 105 -3.57 12.22 16.35
CA VAL A 105 -4.28 11.58 17.46
C VAL A 105 -4.14 12.42 18.72
N GLY A 106 -5.25 12.93 19.24
CA GLY A 106 -5.28 13.78 20.42
C GLY A 106 -5.64 13.02 21.70
N ILE A 107 -4.85 13.20 22.77
CA ILE A 107 -5.10 12.60 24.08
C ILE A 107 -5.33 13.66 25.13
N ASN A 108 -6.47 13.62 25.81
CA ASN A 108 -6.79 14.52 26.92
C ASN A 108 -6.16 14.04 28.22
N ASP A 109 -5.58 14.96 29.01
CA ASP A 109 -5.02 14.68 30.35
C ASP A 109 -6.02 14.02 31.30
N ARG A 110 -7.32 14.34 31.17
CA ARG A 110 -8.38 13.76 32.00
C ARG A 110 -8.58 12.28 31.69
N SER A 111 -8.50 11.91 30.40
CA SER A 111 -8.59 10.50 29.97
C SER A 111 -7.39 9.70 30.47
N LEU A 112 -6.18 10.24 30.36
CA LEU A 112 -4.96 9.64 30.89
C LEU A 112 -5.02 9.37 32.40
N ARG A 113 -5.56 10.33 33.20
CA ARG A 113 -5.65 10.15 34.66
C ARG A 113 -6.73 9.18 35.11
N ARG A 114 -7.79 9.00 34.31
CA ARG A 114 -8.92 8.12 34.63
C ARG A 114 -8.76 6.71 34.11
N ASN A 115 -7.85 6.50 33.18
CA ASN A 115 -7.61 5.18 32.59
C ASN A 115 -6.84 4.29 33.57
N ILE A 116 -7.22 3.01 33.62
CA ILE A 116 -6.61 1.99 34.48
C ILE A 116 -5.15 1.72 34.08
N GLU A 117 -4.82 1.84 32.80
CA GLU A 117 -3.49 1.56 32.25
C GLU A 117 -2.45 2.68 32.42
N LYS A 118 -2.88 3.88 32.80
CA LYS A 118 -2.01 5.05 33.08
C LYS A 118 -0.94 5.30 31.98
N GLN A 119 0.34 5.00 32.28
CA GLN A 119 1.45 5.25 31.36
C GLN A 119 1.46 4.30 30.15
N ASN A 120 0.92 3.10 30.25
CA ASN A 120 0.85 2.15 29.14
C ASN A 120 -0.22 2.54 28.11
N PHE A 121 -1.22 3.34 28.48
CA PHE A 121 -2.29 3.79 27.59
C PHE A 121 -1.76 4.61 26.40
N GLN A 122 -0.73 5.40 26.59
CA GLN A 122 -0.13 6.17 25.52
C GLN A 122 0.55 5.25 24.49
N SER A 123 1.31 4.25 24.94
CA SER A 123 1.96 3.28 24.06
C SER A 123 0.94 2.42 23.31
N THR A 124 -0.14 2.02 23.98
CA THR A 124 -1.24 1.27 23.36
C THR A 124 -1.91 2.11 22.25
N LEU A 125 -2.20 3.40 22.51
CA LEU A 125 -2.79 4.27 21.50
C LEU A 125 -1.87 4.51 20.30
N ILE A 126 -0.58 4.67 20.53
CA ILE A 126 0.41 4.80 19.46
C ILE A 126 0.44 3.51 18.62
N SER A 127 0.40 2.32 19.24
CA SER A 127 0.35 1.05 18.52
C SER A 127 -0.93 0.94 17.68
N MET A 128 -2.10 1.24 18.25
CA MET A 128 -3.37 1.24 17.50
C MET A 128 -3.38 2.23 16.34
N ALA A 129 -2.82 3.43 16.53
CA ALA A 129 -2.69 4.42 15.49
C ALA A 129 -1.73 3.96 14.38
N SER A 130 -0.67 3.24 14.75
CA SER A 130 0.29 2.62 13.82
C SER A 130 -0.38 1.57 12.93
N GLU A 131 -1.16 0.68 13.54
CA GLU A 131 -1.91 -0.35 12.82
C GLU A 131 -2.87 0.31 11.82
N LYS A 132 -3.63 1.31 12.29
CA LYS A 132 -4.58 2.01 11.42
C LYS A 132 -3.90 2.79 10.30
N TRP A 133 -2.77 3.44 10.57
CA TRP A 133 -1.95 4.10 9.54
C TRP A 133 -1.51 3.13 8.45
N GLY A 134 -1.07 1.93 8.85
CA GLY A 134 -0.68 0.88 7.92
C GLY A 134 -1.84 0.38 7.05
N GLU A 135 -3.03 0.19 7.63
CA GLU A 135 -4.25 -0.15 6.89
C GLU A 135 -4.62 0.93 5.87
N ASP A 136 -4.65 2.19 6.29
CA ASP A 136 -4.99 3.32 5.42
C ASP A 136 -3.96 3.46 4.29
N TRP A 137 -2.68 3.21 4.58
CA TRP A 137 -1.62 3.22 3.58
C TRP A 137 -1.76 2.08 2.56
N GLU A 138 -2.08 0.86 3.02
CA GLU A 138 -2.34 -0.25 2.12
C GLU A 138 -3.58 0.00 1.27
N SER A 139 -4.66 0.52 1.85
CA SER A 139 -5.88 0.90 1.12
C SER A 139 -5.57 1.95 0.04
N LEU A 140 -4.77 2.97 0.35
CA LEU A 140 -4.33 3.97 -0.61
C LEU A 140 -3.47 3.35 -1.73
N ALA A 141 -2.52 2.49 -1.37
CA ALA A 141 -1.65 1.85 -2.35
C ALA A 141 -2.43 0.95 -3.33
N VAL A 142 -3.47 0.29 -2.87
CA VAL A 142 -4.30 -0.60 -3.70
C VAL A 142 -5.35 0.19 -4.48
N PHE A 143 -6.19 0.97 -3.78
CA PHE A 143 -7.41 1.58 -4.32
C PHE A 143 -7.27 3.04 -4.75
N GLY A 144 -6.16 3.71 -4.46
CA GLY A 144 -5.98 5.12 -4.78
C GLY A 144 -6.38 5.46 -6.21
N ASP A 145 -7.16 6.54 -6.39
CA ASP A 145 -7.56 7.06 -7.71
C ASP A 145 -7.91 8.54 -7.63
N THR A 146 -7.06 9.36 -8.22
CA THR A 146 -7.21 10.83 -8.25
C THR A 146 -8.45 11.31 -9.00
N THR A 147 -9.08 10.45 -9.82
CA THR A 147 -10.24 10.80 -10.65
C THR A 147 -11.57 10.29 -10.09
N LYS A 148 -11.56 9.25 -9.28
CA LYS A 148 -12.75 8.50 -8.88
C LYS A 148 -13.36 9.00 -7.57
N TYR A 149 -12.54 9.25 -6.56
CA TYR A 149 -12.99 9.61 -5.23
C TYR A 149 -13.30 11.11 -5.05
N SER A 150 -14.06 11.44 -4.00
CA SER A 150 -14.45 12.82 -3.69
C SER A 150 -13.29 13.63 -3.11
N THR A 151 -13.37 14.95 -3.21
CA THR A 151 -12.37 15.84 -2.61
C THR A 151 -12.43 15.72 -1.08
N GLY A 152 -11.30 15.43 -0.46
CA GLY A 152 -11.17 15.19 0.98
C GLY A 152 -10.98 13.72 1.36
N ASP A 153 -11.27 12.78 0.45
CA ASP A 153 -11.01 11.36 0.68
C ASP A 153 -9.50 11.07 0.53
N LEU A 154 -8.98 10.23 1.41
CA LEU A 154 -7.57 9.79 1.37
C LEU A 154 -7.26 9.12 0.03
N LEU A 155 -8.15 8.28 -0.47
CA LEU A 155 -7.97 7.51 -1.72
C LEU A 155 -7.89 8.37 -2.98
N LYS A 156 -8.26 9.66 -2.90
CA LYS A 156 -8.10 10.61 -4.01
C LYS A 156 -6.69 11.18 -4.11
N SER A 157 -5.87 11.03 -3.10
CA SER A 157 -4.59 11.74 -3.03
C SER A 157 -3.56 11.26 -4.05
N GLN A 158 -3.52 9.96 -4.32
CA GLN A 158 -2.59 9.34 -5.28
C GLN A 158 -3.26 8.20 -6.06
N ASP A 159 -2.64 7.82 -7.20
CA ASP A 159 -3.07 6.67 -7.99
C ASP A 159 -2.43 5.38 -7.47
N GLY A 160 -3.25 4.41 -7.10
CA GLY A 160 -2.85 3.11 -6.59
C GLY A 160 -2.59 2.07 -7.68
N TRP A 161 -2.27 0.85 -7.24
CA TRP A 161 -1.93 -0.25 -8.15
C TRP A 161 -3.09 -0.66 -9.06
N ILE A 162 -4.34 -0.64 -8.59
CA ILE A 162 -5.51 -0.93 -9.44
C ILE A 162 -5.61 0.08 -10.58
N LYS A 163 -5.41 1.36 -10.29
CA LYS A 163 -5.47 2.44 -11.29
C LYS A 163 -4.32 2.36 -12.30
N LYS A 164 -3.09 2.20 -11.80
CA LYS A 164 -1.85 2.17 -12.61
C LYS A 164 -1.70 0.89 -13.44
N ALA A 165 -2.36 -0.23 -13.08
CA ALA A 165 -2.32 -1.48 -13.85
C ALA A 165 -2.90 -1.29 -15.25
N THR A 166 -2.16 -1.74 -16.28
CA THR A 166 -2.59 -1.61 -17.68
C THR A 166 -3.55 -2.72 -18.10
N ASN A 167 -3.31 -3.97 -17.64
CA ASN A 167 -4.14 -5.11 -18.01
C ASN A 167 -5.31 -5.26 -17.05
N LYS A 168 -6.50 -4.89 -17.50
CA LYS A 168 -7.74 -4.97 -16.70
C LYS A 168 -8.76 -5.86 -17.40
N LEU A 169 -9.43 -6.70 -16.62
CA LEU A 169 -10.58 -7.49 -17.03
C LEU A 169 -11.84 -6.89 -16.40
N TYR A 170 -12.88 -6.70 -17.20
CA TYR A 170 -14.10 -6.02 -16.79
C TYR A 170 -15.29 -6.97 -16.72
N GLY A 171 -16.03 -6.92 -15.61
CA GLY A 171 -17.21 -7.77 -15.35
C GLY A 171 -18.52 -7.22 -15.89
N THR A 172 -18.58 -5.94 -16.29
CA THR A 172 -19.78 -5.27 -16.77
C THR A 172 -19.53 -4.51 -18.08
N GLY A 173 -20.62 -4.06 -18.73
CA GLY A 173 -20.56 -3.29 -19.96
C GLY A 173 -20.63 -4.12 -21.24
N THR A 174 -20.62 -3.42 -22.38
CA THR A 174 -20.62 -4.02 -23.72
C THR A 174 -19.23 -4.61 -24.02
N GLY A 175 -19.19 -5.88 -24.42
CA GLY A 175 -17.91 -6.57 -24.67
C GLY A 175 -17.13 -6.87 -23.40
N LYS A 176 -17.81 -7.03 -22.25
CA LYS A 176 -17.20 -7.47 -20.98
C LYS A 176 -16.35 -8.73 -21.14
N ASP A 177 -15.32 -8.85 -20.35
CA ASP A 177 -14.40 -9.97 -20.41
C ASP A 177 -14.94 -11.20 -19.66
N PHE A 178 -15.75 -10.98 -18.61
CA PHE A 178 -16.44 -12.02 -17.85
C PHE A 178 -17.78 -11.50 -17.30
N THR A 179 -18.62 -12.39 -16.76
CA THR A 179 -19.90 -11.97 -16.15
C THR A 179 -19.71 -11.78 -14.66
N GLY A 180 -19.60 -10.53 -14.20
CA GLY A 180 -19.22 -10.16 -12.84
C GLY A 180 -20.14 -10.70 -11.73
N THR A 181 -21.40 -11.02 -12.03
CA THR A 181 -22.36 -11.55 -11.03
C THR A 181 -22.40 -13.07 -10.92
N SER A 182 -21.84 -13.82 -11.87
CA SER A 182 -22.02 -15.27 -11.93
C SER A 182 -20.80 -16.04 -12.47
N VAL A 183 -19.63 -15.41 -12.55
CA VAL A 183 -18.43 -16.11 -12.99
C VAL A 183 -17.97 -17.06 -11.89
N ALA A 184 -17.72 -18.34 -12.27
CA ALA A 184 -17.06 -19.28 -11.36
C ALA A 184 -15.62 -18.82 -11.11
N ILE A 185 -15.15 -18.94 -9.87
CA ILE A 185 -13.80 -18.50 -9.48
C ILE A 185 -12.70 -19.16 -10.31
N ASP A 186 -12.83 -20.43 -10.62
CA ASP A 186 -11.89 -21.19 -11.47
C ASP A 186 -11.77 -20.60 -12.88
N GLU A 187 -12.90 -20.17 -13.47
CA GLU A 187 -12.92 -19.57 -14.81
C GLU A 187 -12.32 -18.16 -14.79
N LEU A 188 -12.61 -17.38 -13.76
CA LEU A 188 -11.98 -16.06 -13.58
C LEU A 188 -10.46 -16.18 -13.47
N MET A 189 -9.96 -17.05 -12.58
CA MET A 189 -8.52 -17.25 -12.39
C MET A 189 -7.85 -17.77 -13.68
N LYS A 190 -8.55 -18.58 -14.47
CA LYS A 190 -8.08 -19.02 -15.79
C LYS A 190 -7.97 -17.86 -16.77
N GLN A 191 -8.96 -16.99 -16.83
CA GLN A 191 -8.95 -15.80 -17.69
C GLN A 191 -7.86 -14.81 -17.27
N MET A 192 -7.66 -14.59 -15.98
CA MET A 192 -6.55 -13.76 -15.48
C MET A 192 -5.19 -14.32 -15.91
N LEU A 193 -4.98 -15.64 -15.82
CA LEU A 193 -3.74 -16.27 -16.32
C LEU A 193 -3.58 -16.18 -17.83
N GLN A 194 -4.67 -16.19 -18.60
CA GLN A 194 -4.64 -16.03 -20.05
C GLN A 194 -4.31 -14.58 -20.47
N ALA A 195 -4.81 -13.61 -19.71
CA ALA A 195 -4.55 -12.18 -19.92
C ALA A 195 -3.13 -11.78 -19.47
N TYR A 196 -2.50 -12.56 -18.59
CA TYR A 196 -1.16 -12.27 -18.10
C TYR A 196 -0.11 -12.44 -19.22
N PRO A 197 0.86 -11.49 -19.38
CA PRO A 197 1.86 -11.57 -20.43
C PRO A 197 2.70 -12.83 -20.35
N LYS A 198 2.65 -13.65 -21.41
CA LYS A 198 3.25 -15.00 -21.45
C LYS A 198 4.76 -15.03 -21.21
N ASN A 199 5.45 -13.95 -21.58
CA ASN A 199 6.90 -13.84 -21.42
C ASN A 199 7.32 -13.83 -19.93
N TYR A 200 6.42 -13.41 -19.04
CA TYR A 200 6.64 -13.31 -17.59
C TYR A 200 6.08 -14.51 -16.81
N LEU A 201 5.39 -15.43 -17.47
CA LEU A 201 4.85 -16.64 -16.82
C LEU A 201 5.91 -17.73 -16.52
N LYS A 202 7.19 -17.47 -16.74
CA LYS A 202 8.26 -18.46 -16.53
C LYS A 202 8.34 -18.94 -15.07
N ASN A 203 8.12 -18.05 -14.12
CA ASN A 203 8.18 -18.33 -12.67
C ASN A 203 6.82 -18.09 -12.02
N ARG A 204 5.90 -19.03 -12.19
CA ARG A 204 4.55 -18.94 -11.60
C ARG A 204 4.55 -18.90 -10.08
N SER A 205 5.56 -19.45 -9.43
CA SER A 205 5.71 -19.42 -7.98
C SER A 205 5.94 -18.01 -7.42
N ASN A 206 6.45 -17.07 -8.23
CA ASN A 206 6.63 -15.69 -7.82
C ASN A 206 5.32 -14.89 -7.90
N LEU A 207 4.39 -15.31 -8.76
CA LEU A 207 3.09 -14.69 -8.88
C LEU A 207 2.23 -14.94 -7.65
N ARG A 208 1.29 -14.04 -7.38
CA ARG A 208 0.28 -14.19 -6.35
C ARG A 208 -1.09 -13.83 -6.91
N PHE A 209 -2.09 -14.65 -6.59
CA PHE A 209 -3.47 -14.24 -6.65
C PHE A 209 -3.82 -13.60 -5.31
N TYR A 210 -4.25 -12.35 -5.35
CA TYR A 210 -4.83 -11.65 -4.21
C TYR A 210 -6.34 -11.59 -4.41
N LEU A 211 -7.07 -12.20 -3.50
CA LEU A 211 -8.52 -12.31 -3.55
C LEU A 211 -9.14 -11.67 -2.30
N PRO A 212 -10.28 -11.00 -2.40
CA PRO A 212 -11.08 -10.64 -1.25
C PRO A 212 -11.61 -11.90 -0.56
N SER A 213 -11.99 -11.80 0.72
CA SER A 213 -12.41 -12.95 1.54
C SER A 213 -13.51 -13.78 0.88
N GLU A 214 -14.51 -13.13 0.30
CA GLU A 214 -15.63 -13.82 -0.38
C GLU A 214 -15.16 -14.71 -1.54
N LEU A 215 -14.28 -14.19 -2.41
CA LEU A 215 -13.74 -14.98 -3.53
C LEU A 215 -12.73 -16.04 -3.09
N PHE A 216 -12.08 -15.79 -1.96
CA PHE A 216 -11.16 -16.75 -1.37
C PHE A 216 -11.92 -17.95 -0.80
N ASP A 217 -13.04 -17.72 -0.12
CA ASP A 217 -13.95 -18.75 0.36
C ASP A 217 -14.55 -19.55 -0.80
N ASP A 218 -15.05 -18.87 -1.85
CA ASP A 218 -15.53 -19.52 -3.09
C ASP A 218 -14.45 -20.42 -3.72
N TYR A 219 -13.17 -20.00 -3.63
CA TYR A 219 -12.06 -20.82 -4.15
C TYR A 219 -11.83 -22.07 -3.30
N ILE A 220 -11.87 -21.94 -1.97
CA ILE A 220 -11.74 -23.08 -1.05
C ILE A 220 -12.88 -24.08 -1.30
N ASP A 221 -14.11 -23.59 -1.41
CA ASP A 221 -15.29 -24.41 -1.69
C ASP A 221 -15.18 -25.14 -3.04
N ALA A 222 -14.74 -24.44 -4.09
CA ALA A 222 -14.52 -25.03 -5.41
C ALA A 222 -13.43 -26.13 -5.41
N VAL A 223 -12.41 -25.98 -4.56
CA VAL A 223 -11.39 -27.03 -4.36
C VAL A 223 -11.95 -28.20 -3.55
N GLY A 224 -12.75 -27.91 -2.50
CA GLY A 224 -13.37 -28.91 -1.64
C GLY A 224 -14.41 -29.78 -2.36
N GLN A 225 -15.13 -29.23 -3.35
CA GLN A 225 -16.13 -29.96 -4.14
C GLN A 225 -15.51 -30.98 -5.12
N ARG A 226 -14.19 -31.01 -5.29
CA ARG A 226 -13.54 -31.99 -6.16
C ARG A 226 -13.54 -33.36 -5.48
N PRO A 227 -14.10 -34.42 -6.10
CA PRO A 227 -14.19 -35.76 -5.52
C PRO A 227 -12.81 -36.43 -5.51
N THR A 228 -11.87 -35.92 -4.79
CA THR A 228 -10.51 -36.44 -4.66
C THR A 228 -10.03 -36.25 -3.22
N TYR A 229 -9.08 -37.11 -2.78
CA TYR A 229 -8.39 -36.99 -1.52
C TYR A 229 -7.83 -35.55 -1.26
N VAL A 230 -7.52 -34.85 -2.34
CA VAL A 230 -7.05 -33.44 -2.30
C VAL A 230 -8.14 -32.48 -1.86
N GLY A 231 -9.43 -32.74 -2.14
CA GLY A 231 -10.55 -31.92 -1.71
C GLY A 231 -10.77 -31.99 -0.19
N ASP A 232 -10.74 -33.18 0.38
CA ASP A 232 -10.93 -33.39 1.82
C ASP A 232 -9.81 -32.74 2.65
N ASP A 233 -8.56 -32.82 2.17
CA ASP A 233 -7.40 -32.23 2.86
C ASP A 233 -7.39 -30.69 2.81
N ALA A 234 -7.89 -30.09 1.72
CA ALA A 234 -7.99 -28.64 1.58
C ALA A 234 -9.00 -28.03 2.57
N THR A 235 -10.09 -28.72 2.86
CA THR A 235 -11.13 -28.26 3.79
C THR A 235 -10.68 -28.40 5.26
N GLY A 236 -9.83 -29.40 5.56
CA GLY A 236 -9.39 -29.67 6.93
C GLY A 236 -8.28 -28.77 7.46
N GLN A 237 -7.41 -28.22 6.61
CA GLN A 237 -6.21 -27.48 7.02
C GLN A 237 -6.27 -25.97 6.77
N ASN A 238 -7.35 -25.45 6.21
CA ASN A 238 -7.51 -24.01 5.88
C ASN A 238 -6.32 -23.42 5.06
N ILE A 239 -5.66 -24.26 4.25
CA ILE A 239 -4.52 -23.85 3.44
C ILE A 239 -4.99 -23.73 1.99
N ALA A 240 -5.04 -22.53 1.46
CA ALA A 240 -5.33 -22.30 0.05
C ALA A 240 -4.26 -22.94 -0.83
N ARG A 241 -4.65 -23.94 -1.62
CA ARG A 241 -3.73 -24.59 -2.54
C ARG A 241 -3.39 -23.69 -3.73
N PRO A 242 -2.19 -23.82 -4.32
CA PRO A 242 -1.84 -23.01 -5.48
C PRO A 242 -2.71 -23.38 -6.69
N TYR A 243 -3.25 -22.37 -7.38
CA TYR A 243 -3.95 -22.56 -8.64
C TYR A 243 -2.97 -22.58 -9.79
N LYS A 244 -2.87 -23.75 -10.47
CA LYS A 244 -1.93 -23.97 -11.59
C LYS A 244 -0.48 -23.52 -11.29
N GLY A 245 -0.04 -23.73 -10.06
CA GLY A 245 1.31 -23.37 -9.60
C GLY A 245 1.48 -21.91 -9.14
N VAL A 246 0.40 -21.13 -9.09
CA VAL A 246 0.40 -19.76 -8.54
C VAL A 246 -0.25 -19.80 -7.15
N PRO A 247 0.45 -19.37 -6.10
CA PRO A 247 -0.12 -19.23 -4.77
C PRO A 247 -1.32 -18.28 -4.73
N VAL A 248 -2.34 -18.64 -3.94
CA VAL A 248 -3.52 -17.84 -3.70
C VAL A 248 -3.43 -17.26 -2.30
N ARG A 249 -3.66 -15.96 -2.17
CA ARG A 249 -3.63 -15.22 -0.91
C ARG A 249 -4.93 -14.49 -0.70
N GLU A 250 -5.47 -14.61 0.50
CA GLU A 250 -6.52 -13.72 0.96
C GLU A 250 -5.90 -12.35 1.25
N ALA A 251 -6.47 -11.30 0.69
CA ALA A 251 -6.06 -9.92 0.93
C ALA A 251 -7.24 -9.14 1.51
N THR A 252 -7.22 -8.96 2.82
CA THR A 252 -8.29 -8.30 3.57
C THR A 252 -8.50 -6.85 3.14
N VAL A 253 -7.46 -6.18 2.66
CA VAL A 253 -7.57 -4.82 2.09
C VAL A 253 -8.55 -4.75 0.93
N LEU A 254 -8.73 -5.83 0.16
CA LEU A 254 -9.69 -5.87 -0.95
C LEU A 254 -11.16 -5.87 -0.49
N ASN A 255 -11.41 -5.98 0.82
CA ASN A 255 -12.72 -5.81 1.45
C ASN A 255 -12.89 -4.42 2.08
N ASP A 256 -11.98 -3.48 1.83
CA ASP A 256 -12.03 -2.13 2.38
C ASP A 256 -13.36 -1.44 2.05
N THR A 257 -13.97 -0.78 3.05
CA THR A 257 -15.33 -0.23 2.93
C THR A 257 -15.45 0.88 1.90
N GLU A 258 -14.40 1.65 1.68
CA GLU A 258 -14.37 2.74 0.71
C GLU A 258 -13.89 2.27 -0.66
N GLY A 259 -12.81 1.48 -0.71
CA GLY A 259 -12.23 0.96 -1.93
C GLY A 259 -13.11 -0.04 -2.66
N ALA A 260 -13.75 -0.93 -1.90
CA ALA A 260 -14.68 -1.94 -2.42
C ALA A 260 -16.14 -1.46 -2.53
N ASP A 261 -16.42 -0.18 -2.26
CA ASP A 261 -17.76 0.39 -2.50
C ASP A 261 -18.11 0.33 -3.99
N THR A 262 -19.27 -0.23 -4.29
CA THR A 262 -19.76 -0.39 -5.69
C THR A 262 -20.18 0.93 -6.33
N THR A 263 -20.40 1.98 -5.54
CA THR A 263 -20.91 3.28 -6.00
C THR A 263 -19.76 4.29 -6.15
N LYS A 264 -18.85 4.31 -5.21
CA LYS A 264 -17.76 5.29 -5.13
C LYS A 264 -16.38 4.68 -5.42
N GLY A 265 -16.17 3.43 -5.08
CA GLY A 265 -14.93 2.69 -5.22
C GLY A 265 -14.88 1.83 -6.48
N TYR A 266 -14.04 0.81 -6.45
CA TYR A 266 -13.87 -0.16 -7.53
C TYR A 266 -14.79 -1.38 -7.40
N GLY A 267 -15.50 -1.52 -6.27
CA GLY A 267 -16.27 -2.72 -5.97
C GLY A 267 -15.39 -3.94 -5.73
N LYS A 268 -15.90 -5.13 -6.07
CA LYS A 268 -15.17 -6.38 -5.91
C LYS A 268 -14.02 -6.47 -6.91
N VAL A 269 -12.81 -6.70 -6.43
CA VAL A 269 -11.57 -6.75 -7.22
C VAL A 269 -10.79 -8.02 -6.91
N ALA A 270 -10.21 -8.64 -7.94
CA ALA A 270 -9.21 -9.69 -7.80
C ALA A 270 -7.94 -9.30 -8.56
N MET A 271 -6.77 -9.60 -8.01
CA MET A 271 -5.49 -9.20 -8.59
C MET A 271 -4.60 -10.44 -8.82
N LEU A 272 -3.91 -10.48 -9.97
CA LEU A 272 -2.82 -11.42 -10.26
C LEU A 272 -1.57 -10.61 -10.54
N MET A 273 -0.65 -10.59 -9.58
CA MET A 273 0.53 -9.73 -9.59
C MET A 273 1.80 -10.51 -9.23
N ASP A 274 2.94 -9.96 -9.65
CA ASP A 274 4.24 -10.31 -9.08
C ASP A 274 4.56 -9.27 -7.99
N PRO A 275 4.73 -9.66 -6.72
CA PRO A 275 5.06 -8.73 -5.63
C PRO A 275 6.32 -7.90 -5.90
N ASN A 276 7.31 -8.48 -6.62
CA ASN A 276 8.53 -7.76 -6.95
C ASN A 276 8.31 -6.63 -7.97
N ASN A 277 7.25 -6.75 -8.79
CA ASN A 277 6.87 -5.71 -9.75
C ASN A 277 6.05 -4.58 -9.10
N MET A 278 5.44 -4.86 -7.94
CA MET A 278 4.72 -3.87 -7.14
C MET A 278 5.73 -3.12 -6.28
N VAL A 279 5.82 -1.81 -6.48
CA VAL A 279 6.80 -0.96 -5.81
C VAL A 279 6.09 0.06 -4.94
N TYR A 280 6.57 0.24 -3.72
CA TYR A 280 6.24 1.42 -2.95
C TYR A 280 7.52 2.17 -2.53
N GLY A 281 7.54 3.47 -2.85
CA GLY A 281 8.63 4.37 -2.53
C GLY A 281 8.34 5.10 -1.23
N ILE A 282 9.34 5.18 -0.36
CA ILE A 282 9.27 5.97 0.88
C ILE A 282 10.36 7.04 0.78
N PHE A 283 9.94 8.30 0.72
CA PHE A 283 10.83 9.45 0.77
C PHE A 283 11.10 9.87 2.21
N GLN A 284 10.02 10.05 2.98
CA GLN A 284 10.12 10.29 4.41
C GLN A 284 9.40 9.16 5.15
N GLU A 285 10.14 8.51 6.04
CA GLU A 285 9.54 7.52 6.94
C GLU A 285 8.56 8.19 7.90
N VAL A 286 7.66 7.40 8.48
CA VAL A 286 6.65 7.94 9.40
C VAL A 286 7.30 8.60 10.61
N GLY A 287 7.15 9.91 10.75
CA GLY A 287 7.52 10.69 11.91
C GLY A 287 6.37 10.80 12.90
N ILE A 288 6.65 10.78 14.20
CA ILE A 288 5.66 11.04 15.23
C ILE A 288 6.16 12.18 16.10
N GLU A 289 5.44 13.29 16.08
CA GLU A 289 5.76 14.47 16.85
C GLU A 289 4.68 14.73 17.89
N PRO A 290 5.02 14.78 19.20
CA PRO A 290 4.07 15.17 20.23
C PRO A 290 3.93 16.70 20.29
N ASP A 291 2.74 17.21 20.14
CA ASP A 291 2.39 18.62 20.36
C ASP A 291 1.59 18.77 21.66
N ARG A 292 2.20 19.40 22.64
CA ARG A 292 1.57 19.64 23.94
C ARG A 292 0.80 20.95 23.91
N GLN A 293 -0.52 20.88 24.11
CA GLN A 293 -1.39 22.05 24.23
C GLN A 293 -1.86 22.29 25.69
N PRO A 294 -1.08 23.01 26.52
CA PRO A 294 -1.36 23.13 27.95
C PRO A 294 -2.70 23.84 28.23
N LYS A 295 -3.09 24.79 27.39
CA LYS A 295 -4.36 25.56 27.51
C LYS A 295 -5.57 24.62 27.33
N LEU A 296 -5.48 23.61 26.47
CA LEU A 296 -6.53 22.66 26.22
C LEU A 296 -6.38 21.38 27.05
N ARG A 297 -5.30 21.25 27.81
CA ARG A 297 -4.95 20.06 28.62
C ARG A 297 -4.98 18.79 27.78
N LYS A 298 -4.41 18.84 26.57
CA LYS A 298 -4.28 17.70 25.67
C LYS A 298 -2.88 17.65 25.08
N THR A 299 -2.49 16.46 24.66
CA THR A 299 -1.30 16.21 23.84
C THR A 299 -1.77 15.62 22.52
N ASP A 300 -1.41 16.24 21.42
CA ASP A 300 -1.66 15.74 20.07
C ASP A 300 -0.39 15.06 19.56
N PHE A 301 -0.54 13.87 19.01
CA PHE A 301 0.53 13.15 18.31
C PHE A 301 0.28 13.33 16.81
N VAL A 302 1.18 14.03 16.16
CA VAL A 302 1.13 14.28 14.72
C VAL A 302 2.01 13.24 14.04
N PHE A 303 1.42 12.48 13.12
CA PHE A 303 2.10 11.51 12.26
C PHE A 303 2.31 12.16 10.91
N SER A 304 3.49 12.05 10.35
CA SER A 304 3.80 12.52 8.99
C SER A 304 4.63 11.49 8.25
N ALA A 305 4.35 11.29 6.96
CA ALA A 305 5.13 10.43 6.08
C ALA A 305 5.00 10.91 4.64
N GLU A 306 6.02 10.64 3.82
CA GLU A 306 5.97 10.90 2.39
C GLU A 306 6.25 9.63 1.60
N SER A 307 5.31 9.27 0.71
CA SER A 307 5.40 8.03 -0.07
C SER A 307 4.67 8.12 -1.42
N ASP A 308 4.98 7.18 -2.30
CA ASP A 308 4.22 6.88 -3.52
C ASP A 308 4.29 5.37 -3.83
N GLN A 309 3.33 4.89 -4.59
CA GLN A 309 3.25 3.52 -5.04
C GLN A 309 3.19 3.44 -6.57
N GLY A 310 3.73 2.36 -7.14
CA GLY A 310 3.75 2.17 -8.58
C GLY A 310 4.11 0.75 -8.98
N PHE A 311 4.46 0.60 -10.24
CA PHE A 311 4.99 -0.64 -10.80
C PHE A 311 6.35 -0.38 -11.41
N GLU A 312 7.19 -1.40 -11.43
CA GLU A 312 8.36 -1.40 -12.31
C GLU A 312 7.92 -1.54 -13.78
N ASN A 313 6.89 -2.37 -14.00
CA ASN A 313 6.27 -2.57 -15.30
C ASN A 313 4.74 -2.66 -15.15
N PRO A 314 3.97 -1.61 -15.47
CA PRO A 314 2.52 -1.60 -15.32
C PRO A 314 1.80 -2.58 -16.25
N GLY A 315 2.46 -3.07 -17.31
CA GLY A 315 1.95 -4.11 -18.20
C GLY A 315 2.06 -5.53 -17.65
N VAL A 316 2.78 -5.73 -16.53
CA VAL A 316 2.99 -7.03 -15.90
C VAL A 316 2.13 -7.13 -14.66
N GLY A 317 0.93 -7.64 -14.83
CA GLY A 317 -0.09 -7.81 -13.81
C GLY A 317 -1.47 -7.83 -14.46
N VAL A 318 -2.45 -8.38 -13.77
CA VAL A 318 -3.85 -8.42 -14.23
C VAL A 318 -4.76 -8.08 -13.06
N VAL A 319 -5.66 -7.17 -13.28
CA VAL A 319 -6.70 -6.78 -12.32
C VAL A 319 -8.07 -7.13 -12.91
N ALA A 320 -8.87 -7.89 -12.17
CA ALA A 320 -10.25 -8.19 -12.52
C ALA A 320 -11.19 -7.31 -11.72
N LEU A 321 -11.98 -6.51 -12.42
CA LEU A 321 -12.91 -5.52 -11.86
C LEU A 321 -14.35 -5.98 -12.11
N TYR A 322 -15.05 -6.44 -11.07
CA TYR A 322 -16.38 -7.04 -11.17
C TYR A 322 -17.46 -6.03 -11.52
N ASN A 323 -17.37 -4.84 -10.94
CA ASN A 323 -18.40 -3.81 -11.02
C ASN A 323 -18.11 -2.71 -12.04
N GLU A 324 -16.92 -2.68 -12.59
CA GLU A 324 -16.51 -1.67 -13.55
C GLU A 324 -16.96 -1.98 -14.97
N THR A 325 -17.38 -0.94 -15.67
CA THR A 325 -17.79 -1.04 -17.07
C THR A 325 -16.58 -0.95 -17.99
N LYS A 326 -16.48 -1.88 -18.93
CA LYS A 326 -15.42 -1.86 -19.94
C LYS A 326 -15.51 -0.55 -20.74
N PRO A 327 -14.39 0.22 -20.85
CA PRO A 327 -14.36 1.41 -21.69
C PRO A 327 -14.71 1.04 -23.13
N SER A 328 -15.54 1.85 -23.78
CA SER A 328 -15.76 1.74 -25.23
C SER A 328 -14.47 2.08 -25.96
N SER A 329 -13.94 1.11 -26.70
CA SER A 329 -12.77 1.27 -27.59
C SER A 329 -13.05 2.24 -28.72
#